data_cf2cf4f06bfd24adadcfe510bc5e930a
#
_entry.id   cf2cf4f06bfd24adadcfe510bc5e930a
#
_cell.length_a   1.000
_cell.length_b   1.000
_cell.length_c   1.000
_cell.angle_alpha   90.00
_cell.angle_beta   90.00
_cell.angle_gamma   90.00
#
_symmetry.space_group_name_H-M   'P 1'
#
loop_
_entity.id
_entity.type
_entity.pdbx_description
1 polymer ?
#
loop_
_entity_poly.entity_id
_entity_poly.type
_entity_poly.pdbx_seq_one_letter_code
_entity_poly.pdbx_strand_id
1 'polypeptide(L)'
;MKILTWQNPEQLFVVQVLINKVKSKCCGIKDKVTAMIKASEDGQIDVQTGNWGATTSQKMSVSTQWKEQSVTFSGLTTEKAFVVFQPGTFAGDISCKWVKVTHSEAPVMEIETEVHKETYTDGDFPFYPMGCTPPVINGAIHFVPTGEWSQFFVMPGVDNELGEGNYVVYLDLTSNKDASGVELTMQNGWGGTAQAITAKVPVAAGRHSVKIEMPKVEGGNYDIILKPKTADATLDVHSVRVCKVTKSNSIPLTDQEKKDTLTLAMGNFIDGMMETCDGYVTSWDVVNEAISGQDKDGDGWNDLQSATRGTVSAEDAKNSFYWQDYLGDIDYVRTAVRDARKSFAEHNGDPSKLKLFINDYNLEGYWDQHAKLKSLIHWIGLWEDPNAEEPVVIDGIGTQMHVTCYGDATKQAKLQSDIEEMFKLLAKTGKLVKISELDMAYEDEAGTSVTFDKMTEEQHKQMRSFYTFIIQKYFELIPQAQQYGITQWCATDSLKDSGWRAGCPTGLWDSNYLRKHTYAGFAVGLGAPEYWKEAK
;
A
#
# COMPACT_ATOMS: atom_id res chain seq x y z
N MET A 1 47.13 1.11 -23.40
CA MET A 1 46.43 1.00 -22.10
C MET A 1 46.90 2.15 -21.21
N LYS A 2 46.10 3.21 -21.02
CA LYS A 2 46.47 4.32 -20.12
C LYS A 2 46.07 3.94 -18.71
N ILE A 3 47.03 3.93 -17.77
CA ILE A 3 46.75 3.87 -16.33
C ILE A 3 46.27 5.25 -15.96
N LEU A 4 45.06 5.35 -15.42
CA LEU A 4 44.52 6.60 -14.95
C LEU A 4 44.81 6.64 -13.42
N THR A 5 45.69 7.58 -13.03
CA THR A 5 46.03 7.84 -11.61
C THR A 5 45.38 9.15 -11.20
N TRP A 6 44.86 9.21 -10.01
CA TRP A 6 44.18 10.37 -9.48
C TRP A 6 44.72 10.74 -8.08
N GLN A 7 44.99 12.03 -7.87
CA GLN A 7 45.72 12.54 -6.71
C GLN A 7 45.00 13.66 -5.94
N ASN A 8 43.71 13.93 -6.24
CA ASN A 8 43.02 15.03 -5.58
C ASN A 8 41.63 14.59 -5.09
N PRO A 9 41.34 14.61 -3.77
CA PRO A 9 40.05 14.18 -3.19
C PRO A 9 38.85 15.06 -3.58
N GLU A 10 39.06 16.25 -4.14
CA GLU A 10 37.97 17.14 -4.57
C GLU A 10 37.55 16.97 -6.02
N GLN A 11 38.22 16.12 -6.79
CA GLN A 11 37.88 15.91 -8.22
C GLN A 11 37.06 14.65 -8.46
N LEU A 12 35.92 14.83 -9.12
CA LEU A 12 35.04 13.77 -9.61
C LEU A 12 35.73 13.02 -10.75
N PHE A 13 36.00 11.72 -10.61
CA PHE A 13 36.52 10.89 -11.69
C PHE A 13 35.37 10.28 -12.48
N VAL A 14 35.01 10.90 -13.60
CA VAL A 14 33.98 10.40 -14.51
C VAL A 14 34.64 9.50 -15.56
N VAL A 15 34.46 8.19 -15.43
CA VAL A 15 34.65 7.29 -16.56
C VAL A 15 33.36 7.28 -17.34
N GLN A 16 33.24 8.15 -18.35
CA GLN A 16 32.12 8.12 -19.26
C GLN A 16 32.25 6.88 -20.14
N VAL A 17 31.76 5.75 -19.67
CA VAL A 17 31.53 4.60 -20.52
C VAL A 17 30.25 4.92 -21.28
N LEU A 18 30.38 5.27 -22.56
CA LEU A 18 29.27 5.34 -23.49
C LEU A 18 28.62 3.95 -23.57
N ILE A 19 27.70 3.68 -22.69
CA ILE A 19 26.83 2.51 -22.80
C ILE A 19 25.86 2.85 -23.93
N ASN A 20 26.04 2.21 -25.09
CA ASN A 20 25.08 2.31 -26.18
C ASN A 20 23.67 2.09 -25.59
N LYS A 21 22.76 3.03 -25.89
CA LYS A 21 21.38 3.12 -25.39
C LYS A 21 20.71 1.75 -25.23
N VAL A 22 20.79 1.16 -24.05
CA VAL A 22 19.94 0.04 -23.71
C VAL A 22 18.69 0.64 -23.07
N LYS A 23 17.65 0.78 -23.88
CA LYS A 23 16.30 1.08 -23.39
C LYS A 23 15.77 -0.19 -22.74
N SER A 24 15.91 -0.34 -21.42
CA SER A 24 15.22 -1.40 -20.71
C SER A 24 14.26 -0.78 -19.69
N LYS A 25 12.98 -1.05 -19.90
CA LYS A 25 11.87 -0.70 -19.00
C LYS A 25 11.51 -1.85 -18.05
N CYS A 26 12.43 -2.78 -17.74
CA CYS A 26 12.05 -4.01 -17.04
C CYS A 26 12.74 -4.14 -15.68
N CYS A 27 11.96 -4.48 -14.65
CA CYS A 27 12.44 -4.96 -13.36
C CYS A 27 13.21 -6.28 -13.55
N GLY A 28 14.32 -6.49 -12.82
CA GLY A 28 15.09 -7.73 -12.88
C GLY A 28 16.46 -7.62 -13.57
N ILE A 29 16.83 -6.44 -14.05
CA ILE A 29 18.13 -6.15 -14.66
C ILE A 29 19.19 -6.01 -13.57
N LYS A 30 20.30 -6.73 -13.74
CA LYS A 30 21.50 -6.55 -12.94
C LYS A 30 22.62 -5.99 -13.82
N ASP A 31 23.09 -4.80 -13.46
CA ASP A 31 24.32 -4.26 -14.03
C ASP A 31 25.46 -4.48 -13.05
N LYS A 32 26.51 -5.13 -13.50
CA LYS A 32 27.72 -5.35 -12.73
C LYS A 32 28.83 -4.43 -13.27
N VAL A 33 29.32 -3.55 -12.42
CA VAL A 33 30.52 -2.74 -12.69
C VAL A 33 31.69 -3.46 -12.05
N THR A 34 32.65 -3.83 -12.87
CA THR A 34 33.89 -4.51 -12.43
C THR A 34 35.06 -3.62 -12.79
N ALA A 35 36.00 -3.42 -11.89
CA ALA A 35 37.21 -2.61 -12.12
C ALA A 35 38.46 -3.33 -11.58
N MET A 36 39.58 -3.23 -12.31
CA MET A 36 40.88 -3.57 -11.79
C MET A 36 41.46 -2.32 -11.12
N ILE A 37 41.41 -2.29 -9.80
CA ILE A 37 41.65 -1.10 -8.99
C ILE A 37 42.67 -1.33 -7.88
N LYS A 38 43.44 -0.29 -7.55
CA LYS A 38 44.40 -0.24 -6.45
C LYS A 38 44.31 1.14 -5.80
N ALA A 39 44.54 1.21 -4.50
CA ALA A 39 44.61 2.46 -3.75
C ALA A 39 45.94 2.57 -2.96
N SER A 40 46.22 3.75 -2.41
CA SER A 40 47.36 3.96 -1.52
C SER A 40 47.17 3.33 -0.15
N GLU A 41 45.94 3.11 0.27
CA GLU A 41 45.54 2.44 1.52
C GLU A 41 44.26 1.61 1.31
N ASP A 42 43.94 0.75 2.28
CA ASP A 42 42.70 -0.02 2.25
C ASP A 42 41.50 0.87 2.62
N GLY A 43 40.37 0.72 1.94
CA GLY A 43 39.17 1.52 2.19
C GLY A 43 38.02 1.18 1.27
N GLN A 44 37.08 2.13 1.18
CA GLN A 44 35.91 2.02 0.32
C GLN A 44 35.67 3.33 -0.45
N ILE A 45 35.16 3.19 -1.67
CA ILE A 45 34.76 4.28 -2.54
C ILE A 45 33.34 4.06 -3.02
N ASP A 46 32.67 5.11 -3.45
CA ASP A 46 31.35 5.03 -4.06
C ASP A 46 31.46 4.79 -5.57
N VAL A 47 30.70 3.81 -6.08
CA VAL A 47 30.46 3.63 -7.50
C VAL A 47 29.02 3.99 -7.77
N GLN A 48 28.81 4.96 -8.66
CA GLN A 48 27.47 5.45 -9.00
C GLN A 48 27.14 5.17 -10.46
N THR A 49 25.88 4.87 -10.73
CA THR A 49 25.33 4.78 -12.09
C THR A 49 23.96 5.45 -12.15
N GLY A 50 23.55 5.87 -13.32
CA GLY A 50 22.27 6.55 -13.54
C GLY A 50 22.35 7.61 -14.62
N ASN A 51 21.48 8.60 -14.53
CA ASN A 51 21.49 9.80 -15.35
C ASN A 51 21.56 11.07 -14.48
N TRP A 52 21.67 12.24 -15.09
CA TRP A 52 21.81 13.51 -14.36
C TRP A 52 20.58 13.88 -13.49
N GLY A 53 19.46 13.18 -13.66
CA GLY A 53 18.26 13.36 -12.86
C GLY A 53 18.09 12.34 -11.73
N ALA A 54 18.74 11.18 -11.82
CA ALA A 54 18.65 10.13 -10.82
C ALA A 54 19.88 9.22 -10.83
N THR A 55 20.51 9.03 -9.67
CA THR A 55 21.68 8.16 -9.49
C THR A 55 21.45 7.14 -8.39
N THR A 56 22.09 5.98 -8.54
CA THR A 56 22.17 4.94 -7.49
C THR A 56 23.62 4.66 -7.19
N SER A 57 23.98 4.52 -5.91
CA SER A 57 25.35 4.31 -5.44
C SER A 57 25.51 2.93 -4.79
N GLN A 58 26.72 2.36 -4.93
CA GLN A 58 27.17 1.16 -4.24
C GLN A 58 28.61 1.34 -3.75
N LYS A 59 28.95 0.78 -2.60
CA LYS A 59 30.31 0.81 -2.06
C LYS A 59 31.20 -0.24 -2.73
N MET A 60 32.40 0.15 -3.16
CA MET A 60 33.41 -0.74 -3.70
C MET A 60 34.64 -0.69 -2.80
N SER A 61 35.09 -1.85 -2.31
CA SER A 61 36.33 -1.95 -1.55
C SER A 61 37.55 -1.67 -2.41
N VAL A 62 38.52 -0.96 -1.88
CA VAL A 62 39.83 -0.71 -2.51
C VAL A 62 40.95 -1.14 -1.59
N SER A 63 42.09 -1.53 -2.14
CA SER A 63 43.24 -2.01 -1.35
C SER A 63 44.56 -1.61 -1.97
N THR A 64 45.63 -1.76 -1.20
CA THR A 64 47.01 -1.43 -1.62
C THR A 64 47.56 -2.35 -2.70
N GLN A 65 46.83 -3.42 -3.04
CA GLN A 65 47.18 -4.34 -4.13
C GLN A 65 46.22 -4.17 -5.31
N TRP A 66 46.70 -4.43 -6.53
CA TRP A 66 45.84 -4.53 -7.69
C TRP A 66 44.86 -5.70 -7.52
N LYS A 67 43.57 -5.40 -7.41
CA LYS A 67 42.50 -6.40 -7.33
C LYS A 67 41.37 -6.07 -8.28
N GLU A 68 40.76 -7.12 -8.79
CA GLU A 68 39.49 -7.01 -9.47
C GLU A 68 38.39 -6.89 -8.41
N GLN A 69 37.66 -5.79 -8.45
CA GLN A 69 36.53 -5.52 -7.56
C GLN A 69 35.27 -5.30 -8.37
N SER A 70 34.13 -5.64 -7.82
CA SER A 70 32.87 -5.43 -8.54
C SER A 70 31.74 -5.05 -7.59
N VAL A 71 30.80 -4.26 -8.14
CA VAL A 71 29.54 -3.92 -7.51
C VAL A 71 28.39 -4.25 -8.46
N THR A 72 27.22 -4.59 -7.92
CA THR A 72 26.05 -4.95 -8.72
C THR A 72 24.92 -3.99 -8.38
N PHE A 73 24.29 -3.45 -9.41
CA PHE A 73 23.11 -2.61 -9.32
C PHE A 73 21.91 -3.42 -9.80
N SER A 74 20.82 -3.42 -9.02
CA SER A 74 19.58 -4.14 -9.31
C SER A 74 18.42 -3.17 -9.39
N GLY A 75 17.40 -3.51 -10.18
CA GLY A 75 16.14 -2.77 -10.19
C GLY A 75 16.21 -1.34 -10.73
N LEU A 76 17.23 -0.99 -11.50
CA LEU A 76 17.35 0.35 -12.05
C LEU A 76 16.36 0.56 -13.20
N THR A 77 15.44 1.50 -13.02
CA THR A 77 14.38 1.83 -13.98
C THR A 77 14.72 2.99 -14.92
N THR A 78 15.80 3.72 -14.63
CA THR A 78 16.21 4.90 -15.39
C THR A 78 17.27 4.59 -16.45
N GLU A 79 17.24 5.32 -17.58
CA GLU A 79 18.29 5.27 -18.59
C GLU A 79 19.63 5.64 -17.96
N LYS A 80 20.64 4.79 -18.17
CA LYS A 80 21.99 4.97 -17.60
C LYS A 80 22.86 5.69 -18.60
N ALA A 81 23.41 6.82 -18.19
CA ALA A 81 24.29 7.64 -19.02
C ALA A 81 25.76 7.52 -18.62
N PHE A 82 26.06 7.09 -17.39
CA PHE A 82 27.43 7.07 -16.87
C PHE A 82 27.64 6.02 -15.76
N VAL A 83 28.91 5.72 -15.52
CA VAL A 83 29.43 5.12 -14.28
C VAL A 83 30.45 6.10 -13.71
N VAL A 84 30.31 6.47 -12.43
CA VAL A 84 31.18 7.39 -11.72
C VAL A 84 31.79 6.69 -10.51
N PHE A 85 33.10 6.85 -10.32
CA PHE A 85 33.80 6.47 -9.11
C PHE A 85 34.00 7.73 -8.27
N GLN A 86 33.45 7.76 -7.09
CA GLN A 86 33.57 8.87 -6.16
C GLN A 86 34.36 8.42 -4.92
N PRO A 87 35.36 9.14 -4.49
CA PRO A 87 36.14 8.76 -3.31
C PRO A 87 35.30 8.80 -2.01
N GLY A 88 34.26 9.63 -1.97
CA GLY A 88 33.52 9.85 -0.73
C GLY A 88 34.43 10.43 0.35
N THR A 89 34.57 9.72 1.47
CA THR A 89 35.48 10.07 2.57
C THR A 89 36.89 9.48 2.44
N PHE A 90 37.13 8.69 1.36
CA PHE A 90 38.45 8.08 1.12
C PHE A 90 39.45 9.16 0.66
N ALA A 91 40.54 9.35 1.41
CA ALA A 91 41.52 10.41 1.20
C ALA A 91 42.77 9.96 0.45
N GLY A 92 42.91 8.68 0.16
CA GLY A 92 44.06 8.11 -0.52
C GLY A 92 44.02 8.22 -2.05
N ASP A 93 45.14 7.92 -2.70
CA ASP A 93 45.26 7.84 -4.14
C ASP A 93 44.59 6.58 -4.68
N ILE A 94 43.91 6.70 -5.83
CA ILE A 94 43.26 5.59 -6.50
C ILE A 94 43.82 5.45 -7.93
N SER A 95 44.13 4.22 -8.31
CA SER A 95 44.57 3.87 -9.64
C SER A 95 43.67 2.79 -10.25
N CYS A 96 43.23 2.97 -11.48
CA CYS A 96 42.36 2.03 -12.17
C CYS A 96 43.00 1.65 -13.52
N LYS A 97 43.09 0.34 -13.80
CA LYS A 97 43.61 -0.18 -15.08
C LYS A 97 42.54 -0.27 -16.14
N TRP A 98 41.38 -0.75 -15.79
CA TRP A 98 40.23 -0.90 -16.66
C TRP A 98 38.93 -0.98 -15.83
N VAL A 99 37.85 -0.61 -16.50
CA VAL A 99 36.48 -0.77 -16.00
C VAL A 99 35.70 -1.57 -17.05
N LYS A 100 34.91 -2.52 -16.59
CA LYS A 100 33.98 -3.33 -17.38
C LYS A 100 32.59 -3.22 -16.82
N VAL A 101 31.62 -2.92 -17.65
CA VAL A 101 30.20 -2.97 -17.31
C VAL A 101 29.58 -4.15 -18.04
N THR A 102 28.94 -5.04 -17.29
CA THR A 102 28.18 -6.16 -17.84
C THR A 102 26.73 -6.00 -17.47
N HIS A 103 25.88 -6.21 -18.44
CA HIS A 103 24.44 -6.19 -18.30
C HIS A 103 23.91 -7.62 -18.39
N SER A 104 23.06 -8.02 -17.46
CA SER A 104 22.38 -9.31 -17.51
C SER A 104 20.88 -9.09 -17.40
N GLU A 105 20.12 -9.58 -18.36
CA GLU A 105 18.68 -9.65 -18.32
C GLU A 105 18.26 -11.03 -17.79
N ALA A 106 17.26 -11.07 -16.91
CA ALA A 106 16.61 -12.34 -16.60
C ALA A 106 15.88 -12.86 -17.85
N PRO A 107 15.81 -14.18 -18.07
CA PRO A 107 15.06 -14.74 -19.19
C PRO A 107 13.61 -14.26 -19.12
N VAL A 108 13.05 -13.90 -20.27
CA VAL A 108 11.64 -13.54 -20.38
C VAL A 108 10.80 -14.78 -20.12
N MET A 109 9.95 -14.72 -19.11
CA MET A 109 8.99 -15.77 -18.73
C MET A 109 7.59 -15.33 -19.07
N GLU A 110 6.73 -16.27 -19.43
CA GLU A 110 5.28 -16.04 -19.51
C GLU A 110 4.68 -16.26 -18.12
N ILE A 111 3.93 -15.26 -17.65
CA ILE A 111 3.24 -15.24 -16.37
C ILE A 111 1.74 -15.27 -16.68
N GLU A 112 1.05 -16.23 -16.10
CA GLU A 112 -0.40 -16.37 -16.19
C GLU A 112 -1.05 -15.87 -14.91
N THR A 113 -1.87 -14.83 -15.02
CA THR A 113 -2.63 -14.29 -13.90
C THR A 113 -4.10 -14.59 -14.11
N GLU A 114 -4.73 -15.32 -13.18
CA GLU A 114 -6.18 -15.56 -13.21
C GLU A 114 -6.92 -14.23 -13.12
N VAL A 115 -7.85 -14.00 -14.05
CA VAL A 115 -8.68 -12.80 -14.09
C VAL A 115 -10.15 -13.13 -13.86
N HIS A 116 -10.63 -14.28 -14.37
CA HIS A 116 -12.00 -14.75 -14.18
C HIS A 116 -12.04 -16.26 -13.98
N LYS A 117 -13.03 -16.71 -13.23
CA LYS A 117 -13.31 -18.13 -13.01
C LYS A 117 -14.81 -18.34 -12.88
N GLU A 118 -15.33 -19.39 -13.51
CA GLU A 118 -16.72 -19.81 -13.41
C GLU A 118 -16.83 -21.26 -12.90
N THR A 119 -17.79 -21.49 -12.03
CA THR A 119 -18.16 -22.81 -11.48
C THR A 119 -19.67 -22.90 -11.46
N TYR A 120 -20.23 -24.11 -11.43
CA TYR A 120 -21.67 -24.31 -11.67
C TYR A 120 -22.35 -24.95 -10.47
N THR A 121 -23.62 -24.57 -10.24
CA THR A 121 -24.49 -25.15 -9.20
C THR A 121 -25.54 -26.03 -9.84
N ASP A 122 -25.80 -27.21 -9.25
CA ASP A 122 -26.78 -28.21 -9.77
C ASP A 122 -28.14 -27.57 -10.06
N GLY A 123 -28.68 -27.92 -11.22
CA GLY A 123 -29.97 -27.42 -11.69
C GLY A 123 -30.08 -27.34 -13.21
N ASP A 124 -31.01 -26.50 -13.67
CA ASP A 124 -31.17 -26.21 -15.09
C ASP A 124 -29.93 -25.46 -15.63
N PHE A 125 -29.82 -25.40 -16.97
CA PHE A 125 -28.73 -24.66 -17.61
C PHE A 125 -28.70 -23.19 -17.16
N PRO A 126 -27.60 -22.70 -16.60
CA PRO A 126 -27.58 -21.40 -15.90
C PRO A 126 -27.50 -20.18 -16.84
N PHE A 127 -27.24 -20.39 -18.13
CA PHE A 127 -27.01 -19.32 -19.09
C PHE A 127 -28.09 -19.25 -20.17
N TYR A 128 -28.01 -18.27 -21.06
CA TYR A 128 -28.90 -18.17 -22.21
C TYR A 128 -28.76 -19.40 -23.15
N PRO A 129 -29.85 -19.92 -23.70
CA PRO A 129 -29.78 -21.04 -24.63
C PRO A 129 -29.09 -20.64 -25.93
N MET A 130 -28.14 -21.48 -26.38
CA MET A 130 -27.42 -21.30 -27.63
C MET A 130 -27.24 -22.64 -28.33
N GLY A 131 -28.29 -23.16 -28.94
CA GLY A 131 -28.28 -24.45 -29.63
C GLY A 131 -28.61 -25.63 -28.74
N CYS A 132 -28.12 -25.68 -27.49
CA CYS A 132 -28.55 -26.64 -26.47
C CYS A 132 -28.47 -26.03 -25.06
N THR A 133 -29.13 -26.69 -24.10
CA THR A 133 -29.23 -26.27 -22.70
C THR A 133 -28.91 -27.48 -21.81
N PRO A 134 -27.62 -27.89 -21.74
CA PRO A 134 -27.22 -29.02 -20.91
C PRO A 134 -27.40 -28.68 -19.42
N PRO A 135 -28.08 -29.55 -18.62
CA PRO A 135 -28.26 -29.28 -17.19
C PRO A 135 -26.92 -29.30 -16.43
N VAL A 136 -26.92 -28.74 -15.23
CA VAL A 136 -25.79 -28.88 -14.29
C VAL A 136 -26.07 -30.05 -13.35
N ILE A 137 -25.19 -31.02 -13.34
CA ILE A 137 -25.28 -32.24 -12.53
C ILE A 137 -23.96 -32.45 -11.78
N ASN A 138 -24.01 -32.61 -10.47
CA ASN A 138 -22.82 -32.74 -9.61
C ASN A 138 -21.76 -31.62 -9.80
N GLY A 139 -22.26 -30.39 -9.94
CA GLY A 139 -21.38 -29.21 -10.11
C GLY A 139 -20.72 -29.12 -11.48
N ALA A 140 -21.25 -29.82 -12.51
CA ALA A 140 -20.73 -29.77 -13.87
C ALA A 140 -21.84 -29.58 -14.90
N ILE A 141 -21.59 -28.77 -15.93
CA ILE A 141 -22.50 -28.73 -17.11
C ILE A 141 -22.40 -30.08 -17.81
N HIS A 142 -23.50 -30.85 -17.78
CA HIS A 142 -23.58 -32.21 -18.30
C HIS A 142 -24.11 -32.23 -19.75
N PHE A 143 -23.19 -32.28 -20.71
CA PHE A 143 -23.52 -32.31 -22.13
C PHE A 143 -23.60 -33.76 -22.65
N VAL A 144 -24.73 -34.08 -23.26
CA VAL A 144 -24.91 -35.30 -24.05
C VAL A 144 -25.08 -34.92 -25.53
N PRO A 145 -24.40 -35.58 -26.48
CA PRO A 145 -24.47 -35.23 -27.89
C PRO A 145 -25.89 -35.25 -28.45
N THR A 146 -26.32 -34.14 -29.07
CA THR A 146 -27.66 -33.98 -29.65
C THR A 146 -27.66 -33.70 -31.15
N GLY A 147 -26.48 -33.45 -31.76
CA GLY A 147 -26.32 -33.17 -33.19
C GLY A 147 -25.14 -32.24 -33.50
N GLU A 148 -24.90 -31.98 -34.79
CA GLU A 148 -23.74 -31.22 -35.29
C GLU A 148 -23.68 -29.74 -34.84
N TRP A 149 -24.82 -29.16 -34.45
CA TRP A 149 -24.92 -27.74 -34.08
C TRP A 149 -24.97 -27.49 -32.58
N SER A 150 -24.54 -28.45 -31.77
CA SER A 150 -24.50 -28.27 -30.33
C SER A 150 -23.45 -27.26 -29.93
N GLN A 151 -23.87 -26.22 -29.22
CA GLN A 151 -23.00 -25.23 -28.60
C GLN A 151 -23.70 -24.63 -27.37
N PHE A 152 -22.91 -24.23 -26.37
CA PHE A 152 -23.42 -23.63 -25.15
C PHE A 152 -22.35 -22.75 -24.48
N PHE A 153 -22.82 -21.78 -23.69
CA PHE A 153 -21.92 -20.97 -22.88
C PHE A 153 -21.32 -21.80 -21.76
N VAL A 154 -20.04 -21.54 -21.48
CA VAL A 154 -19.36 -21.98 -20.26
C VAL A 154 -18.98 -20.78 -19.37
N MET A 155 -18.99 -19.57 -19.91
CA MET A 155 -18.89 -18.31 -19.17
C MET A 155 -19.51 -17.19 -20.04
N PRO A 156 -20.53 -16.44 -19.56
CA PRO A 156 -21.10 -15.33 -20.30
C PRO A 156 -20.18 -14.09 -20.24
N GLY A 157 -20.25 -13.26 -21.29
CA GLY A 157 -19.39 -12.08 -21.40
C GLY A 157 -19.65 -11.02 -20.33
N VAL A 158 -20.84 -10.99 -19.75
CA VAL A 158 -21.15 -10.08 -18.64
C VAL A 158 -20.26 -10.28 -17.42
N ASP A 159 -19.79 -11.51 -17.21
CA ASP A 159 -18.91 -11.89 -16.11
C ASP A 159 -17.43 -12.03 -16.56
N ASN A 160 -17.11 -11.66 -17.80
CA ASN A 160 -15.80 -11.84 -18.41
C ASN A 160 -15.36 -10.60 -19.22
N GLU A 161 -15.18 -9.48 -18.52
CA GLU A 161 -14.60 -8.28 -19.10
C GLU A 161 -13.07 -8.42 -19.17
N LEU A 162 -12.51 -8.34 -20.37
CA LEU A 162 -11.09 -8.50 -20.65
C LEU A 162 -10.49 -7.22 -21.24
N GLY A 163 -9.29 -6.86 -20.82
CA GLY A 163 -8.48 -5.84 -21.49
C GLY A 163 -7.76 -6.40 -22.71
N GLU A 164 -7.15 -5.54 -23.53
CA GLU A 164 -6.31 -5.95 -24.63
C GLU A 164 -5.16 -6.86 -24.15
N GLY A 165 -4.86 -7.94 -24.89
CA GLY A 165 -3.73 -8.83 -24.57
C GLY A 165 -3.85 -10.26 -25.09
N ASN A 166 -3.00 -11.11 -24.54
CA ASN A 166 -3.04 -12.55 -24.77
C ASN A 166 -3.63 -13.23 -23.53
N TYR A 167 -4.44 -14.25 -23.77
CA TYR A 167 -5.12 -14.99 -22.70
C TYR A 167 -4.95 -16.49 -22.89
N VAL A 168 -5.19 -17.22 -21.82
CA VAL A 168 -5.32 -18.67 -21.80
C VAL A 168 -6.61 -19.01 -21.08
N VAL A 169 -7.38 -19.90 -21.66
CA VAL A 169 -8.57 -20.48 -21.02
C VAL A 169 -8.24 -21.90 -20.57
N TYR A 170 -8.51 -22.19 -19.31
CA TYR A 170 -8.47 -23.54 -18.77
C TYR A 170 -9.88 -24.08 -18.63
N LEU A 171 -10.13 -25.25 -19.21
CA LEU A 171 -11.34 -26.02 -18.99
C LEU A 171 -11.00 -27.23 -18.12
N ASP A 172 -11.68 -27.39 -16.99
CA ASP A 172 -11.69 -28.63 -16.22
C ASP A 172 -12.90 -29.43 -16.68
N LEU A 173 -12.64 -30.53 -17.39
CA LEU A 173 -13.70 -31.33 -17.98
C LEU A 173 -13.48 -32.84 -17.78
N THR A 174 -14.57 -33.60 -17.76
CA THR A 174 -14.58 -35.05 -17.81
C THR A 174 -15.22 -35.48 -19.14
N SER A 175 -14.63 -36.44 -19.80
CA SER A 175 -15.22 -37.07 -20.99
C SER A 175 -15.32 -38.59 -20.83
N ASN A 176 -16.37 -39.18 -21.36
CA ASN A 176 -16.54 -40.65 -21.34
C ASN A 176 -15.62 -41.39 -22.33
N LYS A 177 -15.03 -40.67 -23.30
CA LYS A 177 -14.05 -41.19 -24.27
C LYS A 177 -13.27 -40.04 -24.92
N ASP A 178 -12.24 -40.40 -25.68
CA ASP A 178 -11.53 -39.44 -26.54
C ASP A 178 -12.50 -38.85 -27.57
N ALA A 179 -12.45 -37.55 -27.78
CA ALA A 179 -13.27 -36.87 -28.75
C ALA A 179 -12.46 -35.89 -29.60
N SER A 180 -12.85 -35.81 -30.88
CA SER A 180 -12.32 -34.81 -31.82
C SER A 180 -13.45 -33.88 -32.27
N GLY A 181 -13.11 -32.72 -32.78
CA GLY A 181 -14.08 -31.75 -33.30
C GLY A 181 -14.72 -30.86 -32.23
N VAL A 182 -14.21 -30.87 -30.98
CA VAL A 182 -14.61 -29.91 -29.95
C VAL A 182 -13.84 -28.63 -30.14
N GLU A 183 -14.54 -27.49 -30.13
CA GLU A 183 -13.93 -26.15 -30.24
C GLU A 183 -14.41 -25.28 -29.08
N LEU A 184 -13.53 -24.34 -28.68
CA LEU A 184 -13.85 -23.24 -27.79
C LEU A 184 -13.78 -21.93 -28.56
N THR A 185 -14.76 -21.07 -28.43
CA THR A 185 -14.78 -19.74 -28.99
C THR A 185 -14.86 -18.71 -27.87
N MET A 186 -13.94 -17.74 -27.86
CA MET A 186 -14.09 -16.48 -27.15
C MET A 186 -14.64 -15.44 -28.12
N GLN A 187 -15.79 -14.84 -27.79
CA GLN A 187 -16.49 -13.93 -28.70
C GLN A 187 -16.93 -12.65 -27.99
N ASN A 188 -16.50 -11.51 -28.52
CA ASN A 188 -16.96 -10.20 -28.07
C ASN A 188 -18.05 -9.67 -29.00
N GLY A 189 -19.31 -9.74 -28.55
CA GLY A 189 -20.48 -9.28 -29.30
C GLY A 189 -20.95 -10.26 -30.39
N TRP A 190 -21.99 -9.83 -31.12
CA TRP A 190 -22.68 -10.61 -32.13
C TRP A 190 -22.82 -9.81 -33.43
N GLY A 191 -22.46 -10.39 -34.57
CA GLY A 191 -22.52 -9.75 -35.87
C GLY A 191 -21.19 -9.50 -36.53
N GLY A 192 -21.16 -8.79 -37.67
CA GLY A 192 -19.99 -8.66 -38.53
C GLY A 192 -18.80 -7.86 -37.98
N THR A 193 -18.93 -7.18 -36.83
CA THR A 193 -17.85 -6.43 -36.17
C THR A 193 -17.34 -7.12 -34.90
N ALA A 194 -17.88 -8.27 -34.56
CA ALA A 194 -17.50 -9.01 -33.37
C ALA A 194 -16.15 -9.70 -33.53
N GLN A 195 -15.25 -9.54 -32.59
CA GLN A 195 -14.06 -10.39 -32.52
C GLN A 195 -14.45 -11.79 -32.02
N ALA A 196 -14.08 -12.82 -32.75
CA ALA A 196 -14.25 -14.22 -32.35
C ALA A 196 -12.92 -14.97 -32.53
N ILE A 197 -12.39 -15.50 -31.45
CA ILE A 197 -11.18 -16.32 -31.43
C ILE A 197 -11.61 -17.77 -31.15
N THR A 198 -11.36 -18.66 -32.09
CA THR A 198 -11.76 -20.08 -31.96
C THR A 198 -10.51 -20.97 -31.95
N ALA A 199 -10.47 -21.89 -30.99
CA ALA A 199 -9.43 -22.89 -30.86
C ALA A 199 -10.00 -24.29 -30.68
N LYS A 200 -9.22 -25.31 -31.07
CA LYS A 200 -9.56 -26.72 -30.83
C LYS A 200 -9.34 -27.09 -29.37
N VAL A 201 -10.25 -27.87 -28.83
CA VAL A 201 -10.15 -28.42 -27.46
C VAL A 201 -9.75 -29.89 -27.59
N PRO A 202 -8.54 -30.29 -27.17
CA PRO A 202 -8.15 -31.69 -27.09
C PRO A 202 -8.94 -32.36 -25.94
N VAL A 203 -9.75 -33.36 -26.25
CA VAL A 203 -10.60 -34.07 -25.29
C VAL A 203 -10.11 -35.52 -25.18
N ALA A 204 -9.60 -35.90 -24.03
CA ALA A 204 -9.24 -37.27 -23.68
C ALA A 204 -10.30 -37.90 -22.75
N ALA A 205 -10.37 -39.21 -22.69
CA ALA A 205 -11.22 -39.91 -21.74
C ALA A 205 -10.82 -39.64 -20.30
N GLY A 206 -11.80 -39.51 -19.39
CA GLY A 206 -11.61 -39.19 -18.00
C GLY A 206 -11.57 -37.69 -17.71
N ARG A 207 -11.24 -37.32 -16.44
CA ARG A 207 -11.17 -35.92 -16.00
C ARG A 207 -9.77 -35.35 -16.23
N HIS A 208 -9.72 -34.18 -16.84
CA HIS A 208 -8.47 -33.46 -17.13
C HIS A 208 -8.71 -31.97 -17.29
N SER A 209 -7.67 -31.19 -17.09
CA SER A 209 -7.66 -29.76 -17.38
C SER A 209 -7.01 -29.49 -18.73
N VAL A 210 -7.68 -28.74 -19.58
CA VAL A 210 -7.20 -28.39 -20.92
C VAL A 210 -6.82 -26.92 -20.94
N LYS A 211 -5.59 -26.64 -21.36
CA LYS A 211 -5.08 -25.27 -21.59
C LYS A 211 -5.31 -24.90 -23.05
N ILE A 212 -5.98 -23.78 -23.30
CA ILE A 212 -6.35 -23.28 -24.61
C ILE A 212 -5.84 -21.84 -24.76
N GLU A 213 -5.01 -21.58 -25.74
CA GLU A 213 -4.45 -20.25 -26.00
C GLU A 213 -5.43 -19.37 -26.79
N MET A 214 -5.65 -18.16 -26.32
CA MET A 214 -6.50 -17.12 -26.90
C MET A 214 -5.68 -15.84 -27.10
N PRO A 215 -4.92 -15.77 -28.22
CA PRO A 215 -4.05 -14.63 -28.48
C PRO A 215 -4.82 -13.44 -29.06
N LYS A 216 -4.26 -12.22 -28.86
CA LYS A 216 -4.72 -10.97 -29.50
C LYS A 216 -6.16 -10.60 -29.20
N VAL A 217 -6.57 -10.71 -27.94
CA VAL A 217 -7.85 -10.18 -27.45
C VAL A 217 -7.82 -8.65 -27.52
N GLU A 218 -8.82 -8.01 -28.12
CA GLU A 218 -8.90 -6.55 -28.33
C GLU A 218 -9.51 -5.78 -27.17
N GLY A 219 -9.99 -6.49 -26.14
CA GLY A 219 -10.68 -5.90 -25.00
C GLY A 219 -12.22 -5.88 -25.18
N GLY A 220 -12.94 -5.92 -24.06
CA GLY A 220 -14.38 -5.97 -23.96
C GLY A 220 -14.91 -7.21 -23.26
N ASN A 221 -16.22 -7.44 -23.35
CA ASN A 221 -16.90 -8.55 -22.70
C ASN A 221 -16.93 -9.77 -23.63
N TYR A 222 -16.25 -10.84 -23.22
CA TYR A 222 -16.10 -12.04 -24.05
C TYR A 222 -16.91 -13.22 -23.53
N ASP A 223 -17.91 -13.64 -24.31
CA ASP A 223 -18.56 -14.92 -24.12
C ASP A 223 -17.57 -16.06 -24.37
N ILE A 224 -17.53 -17.06 -23.51
CA ILE A 224 -16.82 -18.32 -23.74
C ILE A 224 -17.82 -19.40 -24.06
N ILE A 225 -17.71 -19.89 -25.28
CA ILE A 225 -18.68 -20.82 -25.89
C ILE A 225 -17.98 -22.15 -26.22
N LEU A 226 -18.44 -23.23 -25.62
CA LEU A 226 -18.00 -24.57 -26.00
C LEU A 226 -18.86 -25.08 -27.16
N LYS A 227 -18.19 -25.59 -28.19
CA LYS A 227 -18.81 -26.12 -29.44
C LYS A 227 -18.39 -27.55 -29.64
N PRO A 228 -19.13 -28.53 -29.10
CA PRO A 228 -18.84 -29.96 -29.29
C PRO A 228 -19.01 -30.48 -30.73
N LYS A 229 -19.66 -29.72 -31.59
CA LYS A 229 -19.89 -30.00 -33.04
C LYS A 229 -20.06 -31.48 -33.39
N THR A 230 -18.98 -32.15 -33.79
CA THR A 230 -18.96 -33.57 -34.22
C THR A 230 -18.59 -34.52 -33.09
N ALA A 231 -18.44 -34.03 -31.85
CA ALA A 231 -18.14 -34.90 -30.73
C ALA A 231 -19.31 -35.85 -30.47
N ASP A 232 -18.98 -37.10 -30.38
CA ASP A 232 -19.91 -38.16 -29.99
C ASP A 232 -19.74 -38.56 -28.51
N ALA A 233 -18.98 -37.79 -27.77
CA ALA A 233 -18.66 -38.00 -26.37
C ALA A 233 -19.56 -37.16 -25.44
N THR A 234 -19.92 -37.75 -24.31
CA THR A 234 -20.53 -37.02 -23.19
C THR A 234 -19.43 -36.22 -22.48
N LEU A 235 -19.71 -34.95 -22.21
CA LEU A 235 -18.78 -34.02 -21.57
C LEU A 235 -19.39 -33.45 -20.29
N ASP A 236 -18.65 -33.48 -19.19
CA ASP A 236 -18.98 -32.77 -17.97
C ASP A 236 -17.96 -31.63 -17.80
N VAL A 237 -18.41 -30.37 -17.90
CA VAL A 237 -17.55 -29.20 -17.71
C VAL A 237 -17.70 -28.74 -16.27
N HIS A 238 -16.64 -28.87 -15.46
CA HIS A 238 -16.64 -28.57 -14.02
C HIS A 238 -16.34 -27.11 -13.72
N SER A 239 -15.45 -26.51 -14.49
CA SER A 239 -15.12 -25.09 -14.37
C SER A 239 -14.42 -24.56 -15.61
N VAL A 240 -14.49 -23.25 -15.78
CA VAL A 240 -13.66 -22.52 -16.72
C VAL A 240 -12.90 -21.42 -15.98
N ARG A 241 -11.65 -21.20 -16.37
CA ARG A 241 -10.76 -20.19 -15.78
C ARG A 241 -10.06 -19.44 -16.90
N VAL A 242 -10.08 -18.12 -16.83
CA VAL A 242 -9.42 -17.22 -17.79
C VAL A 242 -8.21 -16.61 -17.13
N CYS A 243 -7.04 -16.75 -17.76
CA CYS A 243 -5.80 -16.16 -17.29
C CYS A 243 -5.23 -15.20 -18.33
N LYS A 244 -4.85 -13.98 -17.91
CA LYS A 244 -4.09 -13.06 -18.75
C LYS A 244 -2.63 -13.51 -18.81
N VAL A 245 -2.08 -13.58 -20.02
CA VAL A 245 -0.67 -13.92 -20.25
C VAL A 245 0.13 -12.65 -20.42
N THR A 246 1.09 -12.45 -19.55
CA THR A 246 2.05 -11.35 -19.63
C THR A 246 3.46 -11.90 -19.80
N LYS A 247 4.31 -11.16 -20.53
CA LYS A 247 5.72 -11.51 -20.65
C LYS A 247 6.53 -10.63 -19.72
N SER A 248 7.28 -11.24 -18.81
CA SER A 248 8.14 -10.53 -17.89
C SER A 248 9.49 -11.23 -17.76
N ASN A 249 10.52 -10.45 -17.58
CA ASN A 249 11.84 -10.93 -17.19
C ASN A 249 12.05 -10.86 -15.66
N SER A 250 11.02 -10.52 -14.90
CA SER A 250 10.98 -10.64 -13.44
C SER A 250 10.31 -11.96 -13.06
N ILE A 251 10.90 -12.68 -12.12
CA ILE A 251 10.26 -13.82 -11.46
C ILE A 251 9.36 -13.23 -10.38
N PRO A 252 8.03 -13.45 -10.43
CA PRO A 252 7.15 -13.02 -9.36
C PRO A 252 7.57 -13.69 -8.05
N LEU A 253 7.66 -12.91 -6.99
CA LEU A 253 7.90 -13.46 -5.67
C LEU A 253 6.69 -14.29 -5.23
N THR A 254 6.95 -15.42 -4.59
CA THR A 254 5.93 -16.16 -3.84
C THR A 254 5.39 -15.31 -2.69
N ASP A 255 4.25 -15.66 -2.14
CA ASP A 255 3.68 -14.90 -1.01
C ASP A 255 4.60 -14.93 0.22
N GLN A 256 5.30 -16.04 0.45
CA GLN A 256 6.30 -16.11 1.51
C GLN A 256 7.50 -15.20 1.24
N GLU A 257 8.03 -15.16 0.01
CA GLU A 257 9.14 -14.27 -0.34
C GLU A 257 8.72 -12.78 -0.28
N LYS A 258 7.46 -12.46 -0.60
CA LYS A 258 6.90 -11.11 -0.39
C LYS A 258 6.87 -10.78 1.09
N LYS A 259 6.33 -11.70 1.93
CA LYS A 259 6.26 -11.53 3.38
C LYS A 259 7.65 -11.31 3.98
N ASP A 260 8.62 -12.15 3.63
CA ASP A 260 10.01 -12.06 4.13
C ASP A 260 10.67 -10.75 3.71
N THR A 261 10.49 -10.36 2.43
CA THR A 261 11.05 -9.11 1.90
C THR A 261 10.47 -7.89 2.60
N LEU A 262 9.16 -7.87 2.84
CA LEU A 262 8.47 -6.75 3.48
C LEU A 262 8.76 -6.69 4.98
N THR A 263 8.87 -7.83 5.65
CA THR A 263 9.33 -7.89 7.04
C THR A 263 10.73 -7.28 7.18
N LEU A 264 11.65 -7.66 6.30
CA LEU A 264 13.00 -7.07 6.27
C LEU A 264 12.97 -5.56 5.97
N ALA A 265 12.12 -5.13 5.02
CA ALA A 265 12.01 -3.71 4.68
C ALA A 265 11.45 -2.87 5.83
N MET A 266 10.44 -3.39 6.55
CA MET A 266 9.89 -2.76 7.75
C MET A 266 10.95 -2.63 8.84
N GLY A 267 11.66 -3.72 9.15
CA GLY A 267 12.72 -3.72 10.13
C GLY A 267 13.83 -2.72 9.80
N ASN A 268 14.30 -2.69 8.56
CA ASN A 268 15.32 -1.74 8.12
C ASN A 268 14.86 -0.28 8.22
N PHE A 269 13.59 0.01 7.92
CA PHE A 269 13.03 1.36 8.05
C PHE A 269 12.96 1.79 9.50
N ILE A 270 12.43 0.93 10.38
CA ILE A 270 12.33 1.20 11.82
C ILE A 270 13.73 1.37 12.42
N ASP A 271 14.67 0.50 12.08
CA ASP A 271 16.04 0.54 12.56
C ASP A 271 16.73 1.86 12.18
N GLY A 272 16.65 2.26 10.91
CA GLY A 272 17.21 3.54 10.46
C GLY A 272 16.59 4.77 11.12
N MET A 273 15.28 4.73 11.44
CA MET A 273 14.62 5.79 12.20
C MET A 273 15.14 5.85 13.64
N MET A 274 15.25 4.71 14.32
CA MET A 274 15.74 4.64 15.70
C MET A 274 17.22 5.02 15.79
N GLU A 275 18.05 4.57 14.83
CA GLU A 275 19.46 4.97 14.71
C GLU A 275 19.59 6.50 14.57
N THR A 276 18.80 7.09 13.65
CA THR A 276 18.84 8.54 13.41
C THR A 276 18.44 9.35 14.65
N CYS A 277 17.49 8.85 15.43
CA CYS A 277 17.00 9.51 16.64
C CYS A 277 17.85 9.25 17.88
N ASP A 278 18.76 8.28 17.86
CA ASP A 278 19.76 7.97 18.89
C ASP A 278 19.20 8.00 20.33
N GLY A 279 18.03 7.36 20.53
CA GLY A 279 17.32 7.31 21.81
C GLY A 279 16.64 8.62 22.26
N TYR A 280 16.74 9.71 21.47
CA TYR A 280 16.16 11.00 21.84
C TYR A 280 14.62 11.01 21.75
N VAL A 281 14.05 10.42 20.69
CA VAL A 281 12.60 10.38 20.49
C VAL A 281 12.03 9.14 21.17
N THR A 282 11.29 9.35 22.24
CA THR A 282 10.74 8.28 23.11
C THR A 282 9.26 7.97 22.90
N SER A 283 8.61 8.61 21.93
CA SER A 283 7.18 8.40 21.62
C SER A 283 6.98 8.27 20.11
N TRP A 284 6.38 7.17 19.69
CA TRP A 284 6.15 6.89 18.28
C TRP A 284 4.72 6.43 18.03
N ASP A 285 4.13 6.89 16.95
CA ASP A 285 2.98 6.25 16.34
C ASP A 285 3.51 5.06 15.53
N VAL A 286 3.57 3.89 16.18
CA VAL A 286 4.16 2.68 15.58
C VAL A 286 3.30 2.13 14.45
N VAL A 287 1.99 2.40 14.49
CA VAL A 287 1.04 2.18 13.41
C VAL A 287 0.08 3.36 13.33
N ASN A 288 -0.17 3.84 12.11
CA ASN A 288 -1.07 4.94 11.82
C ASN A 288 -2.20 4.50 10.90
N GLU A 289 -3.46 4.89 11.24
CA GLU A 289 -4.64 4.76 10.39
C GLU A 289 -4.93 3.32 9.94
N ALA A 290 -4.95 2.39 10.89
CA ALA A 290 -5.18 0.98 10.57
C ALA A 290 -6.63 0.64 10.22
N ILE A 291 -7.62 1.34 10.83
CA ILE A 291 -9.03 0.95 10.78
C ILE A 291 -9.75 1.58 9.59
N SER A 292 -10.43 0.75 8.79
CA SER A 292 -11.11 1.20 7.56
C SER A 292 -12.41 1.99 7.82
N GLY A 293 -13.08 1.75 8.92
CA GLY A 293 -14.43 2.25 9.17
C GLY A 293 -15.55 1.44 8.51
N GLN A 294 -15.25 0.25 8.00
CA GLN A 294 -16.21 -0.70 7.39
C GLN A 294 -16.09 -2.06 8.06
N ASP A 295 -17.24 -2.71 8.29
CA ASP A 295 -17.37 -4.10 8.74
C ASP A 295 -17.91 -4.90 7.55
N LYS A 296 -17.02 -5.52 6.76
CA LYS A 296 -17.41 -6.26 5.56
C LYS A 296 -17.61 -7.74 5.79
N ASP A 297 -16.94 -8.30 6.78
CA ASP A 297 -17.09 -9.71 7.13
C ASP A 297 -18.27 -9.96 8.10
N GLY A 298 -18.83 -8.88 8.68
CA GLY A 298 -20.06 -8.92 9.50
C GLY A 298 -19.83 -9.44 10.92
N ASP A 299 -18.60 -9.36 11.42
CA ASP A 299 -18.27 -9.82 12.78
C ASP A 299 -18.60 -8.79 13.89
N GLY A 300 -19.01 -7.59 13.48
CA GLY A 300 -19.39 -6.49 14.37
C GLY A 300 -18.25 -5.51 14.69
N TRP A 301 -17.08 -5.70 14.08
CA TRP A 301 -15.93 -4.82 14.21
C TRP A 301 -15.51 -4.29 12.84
N ASN A 302 -15.06 -3.06 12.78
CA ASN A 302 -14.53 -2.54 11.53
C ASN A 302 -13.23 -3.25 11.15
N ASP A 303 -13.16 -3.67 9.91
CA ASP A 303 -11.96 -4.25 9.29
C ASP A 303 -10.79 -3.27 9.26
N LEU A 304 -9.60 -3.81 9.06
CA LEU A 304 -8.43 -3.00 8.73
C LEU A 304 -8.51 -2.48 7.30
N GLN A 305 -7.84 -1.36 7.01
CA GLN A 305 -7.66 -0.86 5.65
C GLN A 305 -6.95 -1.92 4.80
N SER A 306 -7.48 -2.27 3.64
CA SER A 306 -6.95 -3.33 2.77
C SER A 306 -7.39 -3.10 1.33
N ALA A 307 -6.43 -3.15 0.40
CA ALA A 307 -6.72 -3.12 -1.02
C ALA A 307 -7.30 -4.46 -1.49
N THR A 308 -6.77 -5.58 -0.99
CA THR A 308 -7.17 -6.93 -1.43
C THR A 308 -8.56 -7.33 -0.92
N ARG A 309 -9.00 -6.80 0.23
CA ARG A 309 -10.35 -7.03 0.79
C ARG A 309 -11.35 -5.93 0.40
N GLY A 310 -10.88 -4.89 -0.31
CA GLY A 310 -11.72 -3.79 -0.77
C GLY A 310 -12.32 -2.95 0.34
N THR A 311 -11.64 -2.80 1.48
CA THR A 311 -12.05 -1.92 2.59
C THR A 311 -11.60 -0.48 2.42
N VAL A 312 -10.96 -0.18 1.30
CA VAL A 312 -10.54 1.16 0.88
C VAL A 312 -11.10 1.50 -0.50
N SER A 313 -11.02 2.76 -0.91
CA SER A 313 -11.48 3.17 -2.24
C SER A 313 -10.63 2.53 -3.36
N ALA A 314 -11.17 2.45 -4.57
CA ALA A 314 -10.42 1.95 -5.73
C ALA A 314 -9.19 2.83 -6.06
N GLU A 315 -9.26 4.14 -5.76
CA GLU A 315 -8.16 5.06 -5.91
C GLU A 315 -7.06 4.81 -4.87
N ASP A 316 -7.43 4.65 -3.60
CA ASP A 316 -6.49 4.33 -2.52
C ASP A 316 -5.86 2.96 -2.73
N ALA A 317 -6.64 1.95 -3.16
CA ALA A 317 -6.12 0.62 -3.48
C ALA A 317 -5.05 0.64 -4.59
N LYS A 318 -5.15 1.59 -5.53
CA LYS A 318 -4.18 1.76 -6.61
C LYS A 318 -2.93 2.53 -6.20
N ASN A 319 -3.08 3.52 -5.31
CA ASN A 319 -2.05 4.49 -5.01
C ASN A 319 -1.36 4.28 -3.66
N SER A 320 -1.91 3.43 -2.80
CA SER A 320 -1.42 3.19 -1.45
C SER A 320 -0.99 1.74 -1.25
N PHE A 321 -0.14 1.52 -0.25
CA PHE A 321 0.37 0.23 0.14
C PHE A 321 -0.14 -0.13 1.53
N TYR A 322 -0.62 -1.37 1.69
CA TYR A 322 -1.19 -1.87 2.95
C TYR A 322 -0.38 -3.07 3.43
N TRP A 323 0.35 -2.92 4.54
CA TRP A 323 1.22 -3.95 5.13
C TRP A 323 0.47 -5.24 5.45
N GLN A 324 -0.76 -5.11 5.97
CA GLN A 324 -1.63 -6.22 6.35
C GLN A 324 -2.02 -7.13 5.18
N ASP A 325 -2.06 -6.61 3.96
CA ASP A 325 -2.35 -7.42 2.77
C ASP A 325 -1.26 -8.47 2.49
N TYR A 326 -0.06 -8.29 3.03
CA TYR A 326 1.10 -9.15 2.82
C TYR A 326 1.58 -9.84 4.09
N LEU A 327 1.58 -9.14 5.22
CA LEU A 327 2.10 -9.64 6.49
C LEU A 327 1.00 -10.28 7.36
N GLY A 328 -0.29 -10.02 7.05
CA GLY A 328 -1.44 -10.42 7.84
C GLY A 328 -1.80 -9.40 8.93
N ASP A 329 -3.05 -9.44 9.35
CA ASP A 329 -3.67 -8.42 10.22
C ASP A 329 -3.05 -8.30 11.61
N ILE A 330 -2.48 -9.38 12.09
CA ILE A 330 -1.86 -9.44 13.42
C ILE A 330 -0.35 -9.23 13.33
N ASP A 331 0.29 -9.94 12.41
CA ASP A 331 1.75 -10.03 12.35
C ASP A 331 2.40 -8.69 12.00
N TYR A 332 1.78 -7.85 11.15
CA TYR A 332 2.40 -6.59 10.76
C TYR A 332 2.58 -5.63 11.94
N VAL A 333 1.56 -5.52 12.83
CA VAL A 333 1.65 -4.67 14.03
C VAL A 333 2.62 -5.26 15.04
N ARG A 334 2.54 -6.58 15.26
CA ARG A 334 3.45 -7.27 16.18
C ARG A 334 4.90 -7.13 15.75
N THR A 335 5.19 -7.25 14.46
CA THR A 335 6.53 -7.03 13.90
C THR A 335 6.98 -5.59 14.14
N ALA A 336 6.16 -4.60 13.78
CA ALA A 336 6.50 -3.20 13.97
C ALA A 336 6.80 -2.86 15.46
N VAL A 337 5.99 -3.37 16.38
CA VAL A 337 6.20 -3.15 17.84
C VAL A 337 7.50 -3.79 18.33
N ARG A 338 7.79 -5.03 17.93
CA ARG A 338 9.02 -5.73 18.33
C ARG A 338 10.26 -5.03 17.78
N ASP A 339 10.26 -4.74 16.47
CA ASP A 339 11.37 -4.06 15.81
C ASP A 339 11.62 -2.69 16.43
N ALA A 340 10.56 -1.91 16.72
CA ALA A 340 10.69 -0.61 17.37
C ALA A 340 11.33 -0.72 18.77
N ARG A 341 10.89 -1.67 19.60
CA ARG A 341 11.45 -1.86 20.94
C ARG A 341 12.89 -2.34 20.90
N LYS A 342 13.20 -3.28 20.02
CA LYS A 342 14.54 -3.82 19.83
C LYS A 342 15.50 -2.75 19.35
N SER A 343 15.20 -2.12 18.22
CA SER A 343 16.04 -1.08 17.63
C SER A 343 16.24 0.13 18.55
N PHE A 344 15.20 0.55 19.27
CA PHE A 344 15.33 1.64 20.22
C PHE A 344 16.36 1.35 21.30
N ALA A 345 16.37 0.11 21.85
CA ALA A 345 17.36 -0.31 22.83
C ALA A 345 18.77 -0.44 22.23
N GLU A 346 18.88 -0.89 20.98
CA GLU A 346 20.17 -1.03 20.26
C GLU A 346 20.79 0.34 19.93
N HIS A 347 19.97 1.40 19.76
CA HIS A 347 20.39 2.75 19.43
C HIS A 347 20.28 3.73 20.62
N ASN A 348 20.88 3.36 21.75
CA ASN A 348 21.03 4.17 22.97
C ASN A 348 19.72 4.60 23.67
N GLY A 349 18.58 4.08 23.27
CA GLY A 349 17.31 4.36 23.92
C GLY A 349 17.17 3.65 25.27
N ASP A 350 16.59 4.31 26.25
CA ASP A 350 16.18 3.71 27.52
C ASP A 350 14.81 3.00 27.32
N PRO A 351 14.74 1.66 27.30
CA PRO A 351 13.48 0.94 27.00
C PRO A 351 12.32 1.31 27.92
N SER A 352 12.59 1.77 29.15
CA SER A 352 11.54 2.17 30.11
C SER A 352 10.81 3.44 29.69
N LYS A 353 11.45 4.27 28.85
CA LYS A 353 10.91 5.55 28.38
C LYS A 353 10.15 5.43 27.05
N LEU A 354 10.40 4.36 26.28
CA LEU A 354 9.74 4.19 24.99
C LEU A 354 8.24 3.99 25.16
N LYS A 355 7.45 4.78 24.43
CA LYS A 355 5.99 4.67 24.34
C LYS A 355 5.55 4.51 22.89
N LEU A 356 4.87 3.41 22.59
CA LEU A 356 4.36 3.06 21.28
C LEU A 356 2.85 3.22 21.25
N PHE A 357 2.37 4.03 20.31
CA PHE A 357 0.95 4.35 20.13
C PHE A 357 0.43 3.75 18.82
N ILE A 358 -0.84 3.37 18.85
CA ILE A 358 -1.63 3.22 17.63
C ILE A 358 -2.44 4.50 17.46
N ASN A 359 -2.29 5.14 16.30
CA ASN A 359 -2.89 6.43 15.99
C ASN A 359 -3.95 6.28 14.91
N ASP A 360 -5.11 6.95 15.05
CA ASP A 360 -6.15 6.91 14.03
C ASP A 360 -7.02 8.18 14.06
N TYR A 361 -7.73 8.42 12.95
CA TYR A 361 -8.60 9.56 12.74
C TYR A 361 -10.08 9.22 12.91
N ASN A 362 -10.94 10.23 13.06
CA ASN A 362 -12.38 10.10 13.19
C ASN A 362 -12.84 9.21 14.38
N LEU A 363 -12.03 9.10 15.42
CA LEU A 363 -12.39 8.33 16.61
C LEU A 363 -13.50 9.01 17.44
N GLU A 364 -13.65 10.34 17.29
CA GLU A 364 -14.72 11.15 17.86
C GLU A 364 -16.04 11.02 17.11
N GLY A 365 -16.07 10.31 15.99
CA GLY A 365 -17.21 10.20 15.10
C GLY A 365 -18.46 9.62 15.75
N TYR A 366 -19.59 10.31 15.63
CA TYR A 366 -20.88 9.87 16.14
C TYR A 366 -21.73 9.12 15.11
N TRP A 367 -21.46 9.33 13.81
CA TRP A 367 -22.25 8.75 12.73
C TRP A 367 -22.21 7.22 12.73
N ASP A 368 -21.17 6.64 13.29
CA ASP A 368 -20.99 5.21 13.48
C ASP A 368 -21.13 4.75 14.95
N GLN A 369 -21.62 5.60 15.85
CA GLN A 369 -21.72 5.33 17.29
C GLN A 369 -20.38 4.94 17.93
N HIS A 370 -19.27 5.56 17.48
CA HIS A 370 -17.89 5.22 17.82
C HIS A 370 -17.48 3.78 17.44
N ALA A 371 -18.08 3.21 16.41
CA ALA A 371 -17.72 1.86 15.97
C ALA A 371 -16.24 1.78 15.58
N LYS A 372 -15.70 2.79 14.90
CA LYS A 372 -14.28 2.86 14.54
C LYS A 372 -13.38 2.84 15.79
N LEU A 373 -13.67 3.63 16.81
CA LEU A 373 -12.92 3.63 18.06
C LEU A 373 -13.01 2.29 18.80
N LYS A 374 -14.21 1.72 18.88
CA LYS A 374 -14.42 0.42 19.54
C LYS A 374 -13.66 -0.69 18.82
N SER A 375 -13.65 -0.65 17.49
CA SER A 375 -12.89 -1.59 16.67
C SER A 375 -11.38 -1.42 16.85
N LEU A 376 -10.88 -0.19 16.94
CA LEU A 376 -9.47 0.06 17.25
C LEU A 376 -9.07 -0.54 18.61
N ILE A 377 -9.91 -0.36 19.64
CA ILE A 377 -9.68 -0.94 20.97
C ILE A 377 -9.70 -2.48 20.91
N HIS A 378 -10.62 -3.07 20.15
CA HIS A 378 -10.69 -4.51 19.91
C HIS A 378 -9.42 -5.03 19.23
N TRP A 379 -8.98 -4.42 18.12
CA TRP A 379 -7.78 -4.79 17.39
C TRP A 379 -6.51 -4.66 18.25
N ILE A 380 -6.39 -3.62 19.08
CA ILE A 380 -5.28 -3.49 20.03
C ILE A 380 -5.23 -4.71 20.95
N GLY A 381 -6.37 -5.17 21.46
CA GLY A 381 -6.44 -6.38 22.29
C GLY A 381 -5.98 -7.65 21.55
N LEU A 382 -6.19 -7.75 20.23
CA LEU A 382 -5.72 -8.85 19.41
C LEU A 382 -4.22 -8.75 19.08
N TRP A 383 -3.71 -7.54 18.88
CA TRP A 383 -2.30 -7.30 18.57
C TRP A 383 -1.37 -7.54 19.76
N GLU A 384 -1.83 -7.23 20.96
CA GLU A 384 -1.02 -7.44 22.17
C GLU A 384 -0.77 -8.91 22.45
N ASP A 385 0.45 -9.20 22.89
CA ASP A 385 0.88 -10.50 23.40
C ASP A 385 1.97 -10.28 24.45
N PRO A 386 1.59 -9.89 25.67
CA PRO A 386 2.55 -9.56 26.72
C PRO A 386 3.29 -10.79 27.27
N ASN A 387 2.80 -12.02 26.96
CA ASN A 387 3.38 -13.27 27.45
C ASN A 387 4.23 -13.97 26.40
N ALA A 388 4.37 -13.41 25.19
CA ALA A 388 5.28 -13.95 24.17
C ALA A 388 6.75 -13.88 24.62
N GLU A 389 7.61 -14.70 24.04
CA GLU A 389 9.06 -14.65 24.24
C GLU A 389 9.61 -13.24 23.96
N GLU A 390 9.10 -12.60 22.92
CA GLU A 390 9.28 -11.17 22.63
C GLU A 390 7.94 -10.45 22.84
N PRO A 391 7.74 -9.82 24.01
CA PRO A 391 6.46 -9.23 24.36
C PRO A 391 6.01 -8.11 23.41
N VAL A 392 4.74 -8.17 23.01
CA VAL A 392 4.09 -7.12 22.24
C VAL A 392 3.15 -6.34 23.15
N VAL A 393 3.53 -5.11 23.47
CA VAL A 393 2.77 -4.20 24.32
C VAL A 393 2.61 -2.87 23.61
N ILE A 394 1.36 -2.39 23.53
CA ILE A 394 0.99 -1.10 22.98
C ILE A 394 0.74 -0.16 24.16
N ASP A 395 1.54 0.89 24.28
CA ASP A 395 1.48 1.77 25.46
C ASP A 395 0.28 2.70 25.43
N GLY A 396 -0.16 3.13 24.26
CA GLY A 396 -1.20 4.14 24.17
C GLY A 396 -2.00 4.17 22.87
N ILE A 397 -3.00 5.05 22.86
CA ILE A 397 -3.86 5.34 21.71
C ILE A 397 -3.73 6.82 21.40
N GLY A 398 -3.42 7.12 20.12
CA GLY A 398 -3.49 8.47 19.57
C GLY A 398 -4.83 8.70 18.88
N THR A 399 -5.48 9.82 19.18
CA THR A 399 -6.61 10.32 18.41
C THR A 399 -6.16 11.56 17.64
N GLN A 400 -6.27 11.54 16.32
CA GLN A 400 -5.80 12.66 15.48
C GLN A 400 -6.56 13.95 15.79
N MET A 401 -7.87 13.88 16.01
CA MET A 401 -8.73 15.03 16.32
C MET A 401 -8.74 16.11 15.21
N HIS A 402 -8.86 15.69 13.97
CA HIS A 402 -9.14 16.57 12.85
C HIS A 402 -10.62 16.97 12.84
N VAL A 403 -10.97 17.98 13.63
CA VAL A 403 -12.37 18.34 13.87
C VAL A 403 -12.85 19.52 13.02
N THR A 404 -14.16 19.75 13.01
CA THR A 404 -14.78 20.94 12.43
C THR A 404 -15.56 21.67 13.50
N CYS A 405 -15.33 22.98 13.65
CA CYS A 405 -16.16 23.84 14.45
C CYS A 405 -17.40 24.23 13.64
N TYR A 406 -18.58 24.00 14.17
CA TYR A 406 -19.84 24.27 13.50
C TYR A 406 -20.49 25.56 13.98
N GLY A 407 -20.91 26.41 13.04
CA GLY A 407 -21.81 27.53 13.31
C GLY A 407 -23.20 27.06 13.76
N ASP A 408 -23.67 25.91 13.27
CA ASP A 408 -24.89 25.27 13.75
C ASP A 408 -24.70 24.76 15.18
N ALA A 409 -25.44 25.38 16.14
CA ALA A 409 -25.34 25.09 17.55
C ALA A 409 -25.72 23.64 17.91
N THR A 410 -26.63 23.02 17.15
CA THR A 410 -27.07 21.64 17.38
C THR A 410 -25.97 20.66 16.97
N LYS A 411 -25.39 20.85 15.79
CA LYS A 411 -24.23 20.06 15.32
C LYS A 411 -23.05 20.21 16.27
N GLN A 412 -22.75 21.45 16.69
CA GLN A 412 -21.65 21.74 17.61
C GLN A 412 -21.83 21.05 18.96
N ALA A 413 -23.02 21.14 19.56
CA ALA A 413 -23.31 20.48 20.82
C ALA A 413 -23.26 18.96 20.73
N LYS A 414 -23.69 18.39 19.59
CA LYS A 414 -23.60 16.97 19.33
C LYS A 414 -22.15 16.50 19.27
N LEU A 415 -21.30 17.17 18.48
CA LEU A 415 -19.88 16.86 18.37
C LEU A 415 -19.17 16.96 19.73
N GLN A 416 -19.49 17.98 20.52
CA GLN A 416 -18.94 18.11 21.88
C GLN A 416 -19.31 16.92 22.77
N SER A 417 -20.57 16.46 22.73
CA SER A 417 -21.01 15.28 23.45
C SER A 417 -20.28 14.00 23.00
N ASP A 418 -20.04 13.87 21.68
CA ASP A 418 -19.36 12.70 21.12
C ASP A 418 -17.87 12.67 21.48
N ILE A 419 -17.21 13.84 21.51
CA ILE A 419 -15.84 13.97 22.01
C ILE A 419 -15.74 13.56 23.49
N GLU A 420 -16.71 13.97 24.33
CA GLU A 420 -16.74 13.54 25.74
C GLU A 420 -16.90 12.01 25.85
N GLU A 421 -17.77 11.40 25.04
CA GLU A 421 -17.95 9.95 25.05
C GLU A 421 -16.69 9.22 24.54
N MET A 422 -16.04 9.72 23.49
CA MET A 422 -14.75 9.21 23.01
C MET A 422 -13.72 9.20 24.16
N PHE A 423 -13.53 10.31 24.87
CA PHE A 423 -12.58 10.36 25.97
C PHE A 423 -12.92 9.38 27.10
N LYS A 424 -14.20 9.21 27.41
CA LYS A 424 -14.64 8.21 28.40
C LYS A 424 -14.35 6.78 27.95
N LEU A 425 -14.50 6.47 26.66
CA LEU A 425 -14.17 5.16 26.10
C LEU A 425 -12.65 4.92 26.13
N LEU A 426 -11.86 5.91 25.75
CA LEU A 426 -10.40 5.87 25.83
C LEU A 426 -9.91 5.69 27.27
N ALA A 427 -10.45 6.42 28.22
CA ALA A 427 -10.11 6.30 29.64
C ALA A 427 -10.33 4.89 30.19
N LYS A 428 -11.38 4.18 29.74
CA LYS A 428 -11.67 2.80 30.18
C LYS A 428 -10.61 1.79 29.73
N THR A 429 -9.79 2.11 28.74
CA THR A 429 -8.75 1.20 28.24
C THR A 429 -7.57 1.04 29.20
N GLY A 430 -7.37 1.98 30.12
CA GLY A 430 -6.19 2.03 30.99
C GLY A 430 -4.89 2.42 30.27
N LYS A 431 -4.91 2.63 28.97
CA LYS A 431 -3.76 3.00 28.13
C LYS A 431 -3.47 4.49 28.19
N LEU A 432 -2.25 4.87 27.83
CA LEU A 432 -1.93 6.28 27.58
C LEU A 432 -2.79 6.81 26.44
N VAL A 433 -3.21 8.05 26.57
CA VAL A 433 -4.01 8.75 25.54
C VAL A 433 -3.31 10.03 25.14
N LYS A 434 -3.16 10.24 23.84
CA LYS A 434 -2.72 11.53 23.29
C LYS A 434 -3.69 12.05 22.25
N ILE A 435 -3.82 13.37 22.17
CA ILE A 435 -4.33 14.04 20.99
C ILE A 435 -3.11 14.29 20.10
N SER A 436 -3.07 13.65 18.93
CA SER A 436 -1.83 13.55 18.15
C SER A 436 -1.72 14.63 17.06
N GLU A 437 -2.85 15.13 16.54
CA GLU A 437 -2.86 15.94 15.31
C GLU A 437 -3.98 17.00 15.34
N LEU A 438 -4.25 17.60 16.49
CA LEU A 438 -5.37 18.52 16.64
C LEU A 438 -5.32 19.66 15.62
N ASP A 439 -6.30 19.70 14.74
CA ASP A 439 -6.61 20.85 13.88
C ASP A 439 -8.11 21.08 13.78
N MET A 440 -8.51 22.25 13.28
CA MET A 440 -9.90 22.63 13.25
C MET A 440 -10.25 23.41 11.98
N ALA A 441 -11.19 22.88 11.18
CA ALA A 441 -11.87 23.64 10.14
C ALA A 441 -13.07 24.38 10.72
N TYR A 442 -13.74 25.20 9.92
CA TYR A 442 -15.00 25.88 10.28
C TYR A 442 -16.06 25.68 9.19
N GLU A 443 -17.26 25.31 9.63
CA GLU A 443 -18.47 25.22 8.79
C GLU A 443 -19.53 26.19 9.35
N ASP A 444 -20.13 27.04 8.51
CA ASP A 444 -21.15 27.99 8.91
C ASP A 444 -22.51 27.33 9.18
N GLU A 445 -23.51 28.12 9.63
CA GLU A 445 -24.87 27.64 9.92
C GLU A 445 -25.57 27.05 8.68
N ALA A 446 -25.15 27.42 7.47
CA ALA A 446 -25.68 26.90 6.21
C ALA A 446 -25.00 25.58 5.76
N GLY A 447 -24.01 25.09 6.50
CA GLY A 447 -23.23 23.90 6.14
C GLY A 447 -22.12 24.17 5.12
N THR A 448 -21.68 25.43 4.99
CA THR A 448 -20.63 25.80 4.05
C THR A 448 -19.29 25.94 4.78
N SER A 449 -18.25 25.29 4.25
CA SER A 449 -16.89 25.45 4.75
C SER A 449 -16.40 26.89 4.53
N VAL A 450 -15.84 27.50 5.58
CA VAL A 450 -15.34 28.88 5.56
C VAL A 450 -13.83 28.89 5.52
N THR A 451 -13.26 29.54 4.49
CA THR A 451 -11.81 29.69 4.36
C THR A 451 -11.25 30.77 5.29
N PHE A 452 -9.97 30.67 5.65
CA PHE A 452 -9.35 31.56 6.63
C PHE A 452 -9.48 33.06 6.26
N ASP A 453 -9.49 33.42 4.96
CA ASP A 453 -9.62 34.79 4.47
C ASP A 453 -11.06 35.33 4.50
N LYS A 454 -12.03 34.49 4.85
CA LYS A 454 -13.46 34.88 4.95
C LYS A 454 -14.02 34.78 6.37
N MET A 455 -13.20 34.35 7.31
CA MET A 455 -13.61 34.21 8.71
C MET A 455 -13.97 35.52 9.35
N THR A 456 -15.12 35.55 10.02
CA THR A 456 -15.50 36.67 10.89
C THR A 456 -14.87 36.55 12.27
N GLU A 457 -14.79 37.64 13.01
CA GLU A 457 -14.28 37.65 14.39
C GLU A 457 -15.09 36.72 15.31
N GLU A 458 -16.41 36.67 15.14
CA GLU A 458 -17.27 35.79 15.93
C GLU A 458 -16.97 34.30 15.66
N GLN A 459 -16.76 33.92 14.41
CA GLN A 459 -16.37 32.55 14.04
C GLN A 459 -15.00 32.19 14.64
N HIS A 460 -14.05 33.11 14.65
CA HIS A 460 -12.78 32.92 15.35
C HIS A 460 -12.95 32.71 16.86
N LYS A 461 -13.90 33.43 17.49
CA LYS A 461 -14.23 33.25 18.92
C LYS A 461 -14.90 31.89 19.19
N GLN A 462 -15.75 31.43 18.29
CA GLN A 462 -16.35 30.08 18.38
C GLN A 462 -15.28 29.01 18.32
N MET A 463 -14.35 29.08 17.38
CA MET A 463 -13.20 28.15 17.29
C MET A 463 -12.33 28.21 18.57
N ARG A 464 -12.05 29.41 19.08
CA ARG A 464 -11.33 29.57 20.36
C ARG A 464 -12.03 28.80 21.48
N SER A 465 -13.34 28.96 21.62
CA SER A 465 -14.12 28.32 22.65
C SER A 465 -14.10 26.80 22.51
N PHE A 466 -14.13 26.31 21.27
CA PHE A 466 -14.10 24.88 21.00
C PHE A 466 -12.71 24.26 21.26
N TYR A 467 -11.61 24.94 20.93
CA TYR A 467 -10.27 24.52 21.37
C TYR A 467 -10.16 24.41 22.89
N THR A 468 -10.63 25.43 23.61
CA THR A 468 -10.67 25.42 25.09
C THR A 468 -11.46 24.23 25.60
N PHE A 469 -12.65 23.96 25.04
CA PHE A 469 -13.49 22.82 25.42
C PHE A 469 -12.76 21.49 25.24
N ILE A 470 -12.20 21.22 24.04
CA ILE A 470 -11.52 19.95 23.75
C ILE A 470 -10.41 19.69 24.76
N ILE A 471 -9.55 20.67 24.99
CA ILE A 471 -8.37 20.51 25.84
C ILE A 471 -8.78 20.36 27.31
N GLN A 472 -9.75 21.14 27.78
CA GLN A 472 -10.27 20.99 29.15
C GLN A 472 -10.92 19.62 29.35
N LYS A 473 -11.70 19.12 28.38
CA LYS A 473 -12.34 17.80 28.48
C LYS A 473 -11.32 16.66 28.41
N TYR A 474 -10.23 16.79 27.68
CA TYR A 474 -9.13 15.85 27.73
C TYR A 474 -8.58 15.74 29.16
N PHE A 475 -8.26 16.85 29.82
CA PHE A 475 -7.74 16.83 31.18
C PHE A 475 -8.79 16.45 32.24
N GLU A 476 -10.07 16.72 32.00
CA GLU A 476 -11.17 16.36 32.90
C GLU A 476 -11.50 14.86 32.86
N LEU A 477 -11.56 14.26 31.66
CA LEU A 477 -12.12 12.92 31.45
C LEU A 477 -11.07 11.82 31.33
N ILE A 478 -9.84 12.15 30.92
CA ILE A 478 -8.73 11.20 30.89
C ILE A 478 -8.03 11.24 32.25
N PRO A 479 -7.91 10.09 32.95
CA PRO A 479 -7.16 10.02 34.21
C PRO A 479 -5.73 10.54 34.08
N GLN A 480 -5.22 11.27 35.03
CA GLN A 480 -3.89 11.91 34.99
C GLN A 480 -2.77 10.92 34.60
N ALA A 481 -2.83 9.68 35.08
CA ALA A 481 -1.84 8.65 34.77
C ALA A 481 -1.87 8.17 33.30
N GLN A 482 -2.96 8.47 32.59
CA GLN A 482 -3.13 8.14 31.17
C GLN A 482 -2.92 9.34 30.24
N GLN A 483 -2.82 10.56 30.79
CA GLN A 483 -2.59 11.78 29.99
C GLN A 483 -1.16 11.78 29.46
N TYR A 484 -1.00 11.72 28.14
CA TYR A 484 0.33 11.71 27.51
C TYR A 484 0.71 13.07 26.90
N GLY A 485 -0.17 13.66 26.11
CA GLY A 485 0.09 14.95 25.49
C GLY A 485 -0.92 15.38 24.43
N ILE A 486 -0.72 16.60 23.94
CA ILE A 486 -1.51 17.20 22.86
C ILE A 486 -0.56 17.82 21.84
N THR A 487 -0.72 17.44 20.58
CA THR A 487 0.05 17.97 19.45
C THR A 487 -0.89 18.70 18.50
N GLN A 488 -0.53 19.93 18.10
CA GLN A 488 -1.25 20.69 17.07
C GLN A 488 -0.76 20.26 15.67
N TRP A 489 -1.69 20.01 14.77
CA TRP A 489 -1.43 19.75 13.35
C TRP A 489 -1.72 20.97 12.52
N CYS A 490 -0.89 21.52 12.10
CA CYS A 490 0.25 22.33 11.90
C CYS A 490 0.16 23.68 12.65
N ALA A 491 1.23 24.49 12.60
CA ALA A 491 1.25 25.77 13.33
C ALA A 491 0.33 26.82 12.70
N THR A 492 0.31 26.93 11.36
CA THR A 492 -0.39 27.97 10.61
C THR A 492 -1.65 27.48 9.91
N ASP A 493 -2.47 28.42 9.45
CA ASP A 493 -3.58 28.13 8.56
C ASP A 493 -3.13 27.37 7.31
N SER A 494 -3.99 26.50 6.81
CA SER A 494 -3.72 25.73 5.61
C SER A 494 -3.79 26.60 4.37
N LEU A 495 -2.74 26.63 3.56
CA LEU A 495 -2.71 27.41 2.33
C LEU A 495 -3.74 26.90 1.32
N LYS A 496 -4.17 27.76 0.37
CA LYS A 496 -5.20 27.42 -0.62
C LYS A 496 -4.81 26.31 -1.59
N ASP A 497 -3.53 26.06 -1.75
CA ASP A 497 -2.93 25.00 -2.56
C ASP A 497 -2.41 23.81 -1.74
N SER A 498 -2.72 23.76 -0.46
CA SER A 498 -2.38 22.63 0.41
C SER A 498 -3.12 21.35 0.01
N GLY A 499 -2.45 20.22 0.11
CA GLY A 499 -3.06 18.90 -0.04
C GLY A 499 -3.99 18.52 1.13
N TRP A 500 -3.88 19.23 2.27
CA TRP A 500 -4.70 18.97 3.45
C TRP A 500 -5.51 20.22 3.81
N ARG A 501 -6.84 20.09 3.90
CA ARG A 501 -7.78 21.14 4.31
C ARG A 501 -7.51 22.50 3.65
N ALA A 502 -7.31 22.51 2.32
CA ALA A 502 -6.92 23.67 1.54
C ALA A 502 -7.74 24.93 1.89
N GLY A 503 -7.07 25.99 2.31
CA GLY A 503 -7.68 27.27 2.67
C GLY A 503 -8.40 27.29 4.02
N CYS A 504 -8.41 26.20 4.79
CA CYS A 504 -9.09 26.17 6.10
C CYS A 504 -8.32 26.91 7.21
N PRO A 505 -9.02 27.45 8.21
CA PRO A 505 -8.44 28.20 9.33
C PRO A 505 -7.83 27.28 10.42
N THR A 506 -7.00 26.31 10.04
CA THR A 506 -6.55 25.20 10.88
C THR A 506 -5.53 25.60 11.95
N GLY A 507 -4.78 26.68 11.74
CA GLY A 507 -3.65 27.03 12.58
C GLY A 507 -4.00 27.74 13.88
N LEU A 508 -3.03 27.75 14.79
CA LEU A 508 -2.99 28.65 15.96
C LEU A 508 -2.45 30.03 15.57
N TRP A 509 -1.72 30.08 14.46
CA TRP A 509 -1.24 31.30 13.80
C TRP A 509 -1.84 31.41 12.40
N ASP A 510 -1.99 32.61 11.91
CA ASP A 510 -2.35 32.84 10.50
C ASP A 510 -1.14 32.61 9.57
N SER A 511 -1.33 32.79 8.27
CA SER A 511 -0.28 32.64 7.26
C SER A 511 0.85 33.69 7.36
N ASN A 512 0.67 34.76 8.17
CA ASN A 512 1.68 35.78 8.48
C ASN A 512 2.32 35.56 9.85
N TYR A 513 2.11 34.40 10.47
CA TYR A 513 2.59 34.04 11.81
C TYR A 513 2.04 34.92 12.93
N LEU A 514 0.89 35.57 12.76
CA LEU A 514 0.19 36.29 13.82
C LEU A 514 -0.70 35.34 14.61
N ARG A 515 -0.71 35.48 15.93
CA ARG A 515 -1.54 34.65 16.81
C ARG A 515 -3.01 34.89 16.56
N LYS A 516 -3.75 33.81 16.39
CA LYS A 516 -5.21 33.83 16.22
C LYS A 516 -5.94 33.64 17.55
N HIS A 517 -7.26 33.78 17.55
CA HIS A 517 -8.11 33.46 18.70
C HIS A 517 -7.94 31.99 19.15
N THR A 518 -7.70 31.07 18.20
CA THR A 518 -7.42 29.66 18.46
C THR A 518 -6.20 29.44 19.32
N TYR A 519 -5.12 30.26 19.16
CA TYR A 519 -3.97 30.25 20.06
C TYR A 519 -4.35 30.53 21.51
N ALA A 520 -5.19 31.57 21.72
CA ALA A 520 -5.68 31.91 23.05
C ALA A 520 -6.55 30.79 23.64
N GLY A 521 -7.42 30.17 22.81
CA GLY A 521 -8.23 29.04 23.22
C GLY A 521 -7.42 27.82 23.62
N PHE A 522 -6.37 27.52 22.85
CA PHE A 522 -5.42 26.45 23.16
C PHE A 522 -4.71 26.72 24.51
N ALA A 523 -4.18 27.93 24.68
CA ALA A 523 -3.49 28.32 25.93
C ALA A 523 -4.40 28.25 27.16
N VAL A 524 -5.65 28.73 27.05
CA VAL A 524 -6.64 28.64 28.14
C VAL A 524 -7.04 27.21 28.45
N GLY A 525 -7.18 26.37 27.42
CA GLY A 525 -7.40 24.94 27.61
C GLY A 525 -6.29 24.31 28.46
N LEU A 526 -5.05 24.74 28.29
CA LEU A 526 -3.90 24.33 29.09
C LEU A 526 -3.78 25.02 30.47
N GLY A 527 -4.74 25.85 30.86
CA GLY A 527 -4.80 26.51 32.16
C GLY A 527 -4.27 27.95 32.21
N ALA A 528 -4.01 28.58 31.05
CA ALA A 528 -3.68 30.00 31.03
C ALA A 528 -4.89 30.87 31.44
N PRO A 529 -4.70 32.04 32.08
CA PRO A 529 -5.79 32.95 32.43
C PRO A 529 -6.53 33.47 31.19
N GLU A 530 -7.83 33.71 31.32
CA GLU A 530 -8.66 34.32 30.27
C GLU A 530 -8.52 35.85 30.28
N TYR A 531 -7.40 36.38 29.83
CA TYR A 531 -7.09 37.84 29.86
C TYR A 531 -8.12 38.70 29.14
N TRP A 532 -8.86 38.18 28.13
CA TRP A 532 -9.90 38.93 27.42
C TRP A 532 -11.17 39.18 28.25
N LYS A 533 -11.35 38.52 29.39
CA LYS A 533 -12.47 38.80 30.32
C LYS A 533 -12.17 39.97 31.23
N GLU A 534 -10.92 40.36 31.40
CA GLU A 534 -10.49 41.47 32.27
C GLU A 534 -10.39 42.82 31.52
N ALA A 535 -10.32 42.78 30.19
CA ALA A 535 -10.36 43.99 29.35
C ALA A 535 -11.81 44.43 29.16
N LYS A 536 -12.36 45.20 30.10
CA LYS A 536 -13.61 45.97 29.97
C LYS A 536 -13.31 47.39 29.60
#